data_b75c0760dd8ac77386bf5d2865bdbf4e
#
_entry.id   b75c0760dd8ac77386bf5d2865bdbf4e
#
_cell.length_a   1.000
_cell.length_b   1.000
_cell.length_c   1.000
_cell.angle_alpha   90.00
_cell.angle_beta   90.00
_cell.angle_gamma   90.00
#
_symmetry.space_group_name_H-M   'P 1'
#
loop_
_entity.id
_entity.type
_entity.pdbx_description
1 polymer ?
#
loop_
_entity_poly.entity_id
_entity_poly.type
_entity_poly.pdbx_seq_one_letter_code
_entity_poly.pdbx_strand_id
1 'polypeptide(L)'
;FSDSETDDLLPGIASLFNGALFSASCLEQVGVPDLRLFFRGDEVDVHRRLVRSGVRFGTCLRAGYLHPDGSAEFRPILGGRMHTQYPDNETKRFFTYRNRGYLMSQPGLRRLLPQEYARFGWYFLVQQRDPKGFREWMRLRGLGRRERFSRPQ
;
A
#
# COMPACT_ATOMS: atom_id res chain seq x y z
N PHE A 1 -9.71 28.20 -10.58
CA PHE A 1 -10.66 27.64 -9.62
C PHE A 1 -11.13 28.81 -8.76
N SER A 2 -12.44 29.04 -8.68
CA SER A 2 -13.02 30.05 -7.80
C SER A 2 -12.99 29.55 -6.34
N ASP A 3 -12.95 30.47 -5.36
CA ASP A 3 -12.87 30.13 -3.93
C ASP A 3 -14.02 29.21 -3.45
N SER A 4 -15.16 29.20 -4.15
CA SER A 4 -16.30 28.33 -3.84
C SER A 4 -16.11 26.83 -4.23
N GLU A 5 -15.12 26.50 -5.07
CA GLU A 5 -14.80 25.12 -5.46
C GLU A 5 -13.82 24.43 -4.52
N THR A 6 -13.14 25.19 -3.66
CA THR A 6 -12.15 24.64 -2.72
C THR A 6 -12.78 24.02 -1.47
N ASP A 7 -14.00 24.40 -1.10
CA ASP A 7 -14.70 23.87 0.08
C ASP A 7 -15.08 22.38 -0.03
N ASP A 8 -15.11 21.84 -1.25
CA ASP A 8 -15.46 20.43 -1.50
C ASP A 8 -14.22 19.52 -1.63
N LEU A 9 -13.02 20.05 -1.51
CA LEU A 9 -11.78 19.29 -1.61
C LEU A 9 -11.12 19.11 -0.24
N LEU A 10 -10.95 17.86 0.20
CA LEU A 10 -10.11 17.53 1.34
C LEU A 10 -8.66 17.41 0.86
N PRO A 11 -7.80 18.43 1.11
CA PRO A 11 -6.47 18.50 0.55
C PRO A 11 -5.52 17.47 1.17
N GLY A 12 -4.55 16.98 0.37
CA GLY A 12 -3.48 16.10 0.84
C GLY A 12 -3.90 14.68 1.16
N ILE A 13 -5.16 14.33 0.97
CA ILE A 13 -5.70 13.00 1.16
C ILE A 13 -6.27 12.53 -0.19
N ALA A 14 -5.87 11.35 -0.64
CA ALA A 14 -6.41 10.74 -1.85
C ALA A 14 -6.47 9.23 -1.71
N SER A 15 -7.63 8.65 -2.01
CA SER A 15 -7.81 7.21 -2.23
C SER A 15 -7.61 6.94 -3.71
N LEU A 16 -6.37 6.68 -4.10
CA LEU A 16 -5.98 6.52 -5.49
C LEU A 16 -6.53 5.22 -6.08
N PHE A 17 -6.78 5.24 -7.40
CA PHE A 17 -7.27 4.12 -8.22
C PHE A 17 -8.70 3.64 -7.94
N ASN A 18 -9.38 4.31 -7.02
CA ASN A 18 -10.81 4.11 -6.77
C ASN A 18 -11.59 5.35 -7.23
N GLY A 19 -11.42 5.75 -8.50
CA GLY A 19 -12.04 6.95 -9.06
C GLY A 19 -11.12 8.17 -9.07
N ALA A 20 -9.81 7.99 -9.17
CA ALA A 20 -8.86 9.10 -9.27
C ALA A 20 -8.88 9.76 -10.66
N LEU A 21 -8.88 11.08 -10.69
CA LEU A 21 -8.72 11.91 -11.88
C LEU A 21 -7.38 12.62 -11.83
N PHE A 22 -6.59 12.48 -12.89
CA PHE A 22 -5.28 13.12 -13.03
C PHE A 22 -5.29 14.08 -14.22
N SER A 23 -4.75 15.28 -14.04
CA SER A 23 -4.42 16.12 -15.20
C SER A 23 -3.19 15.58 -15.93
N ALA A 24 -3.09 15.86 -17.24
CA ALA A 24 -1.92 15.47 -18.02
C ALA A 24 -0.61 16.03 -17.41
N SER A 25 -0.61 17.29 -17.00
CA SER A 25 0.54 17.92 -16.36
C SER A 25 0.93 17.27 -15.03
N CYS A 26 -0.04 16.75 -14.27
CA CYS A 26 0.26 15.97 -13.08
C CYS A 26 0.97 14.66 -13.44
N LEU A 27 0.50 13.95 -14.46
CA LEU A 27 1.13 12.71 -14.92
C LEU A 27 2.52 12.93 -15.50
N GLU A 28 2.74 14.04 -16.21
CA GLU A 28 4.06 14.44 -16.71
C GLU A 28 5.06 14.68 -15.56
N GLN A 29 4.61 15.31 -14.49
CA GLN A 29 5.44 15.64 -13.33
C GLN A 29 5.67 14.46 -12.39
N VAL A 30 4.62 13.69 -12.11
CA VAL A 30 4.63 12.61 -11.11
C VAL A 30 4.94 11.25 -11.74
N GLY A 31 4.64 11.08 -13.02
CA GLY A 31 4.72 9.82 -13.75
C GLY A 31 3.50 8.92 -13.52
N VAL A 32 3.40 7.89 -14.35
CA VAL A 32 2.36 6.87 -14.28
C VAL A 32 2.61 5.87 -13.14
N PRO A 33 1.59 5.08 -12.73
CA PRO A 33 1.78 3.98 -11.79
C PRO A 33 2.87 3.00 -12.21
N ASP A 34 3.64 2.50 -11.26
CA ASP A 34 4.69 1.53 -11.51
C ASP A 34 4.09 0.14 -11.81
N LEU A 35 4.12 -0.27 -13.06
CA LEU A 35 3.58 -1.56 -13.52
C LEU A 35 4.24 -2.78 -12.84
N ARG A 36 5.44 -2.63 -12.28
CA ARG A 36 6.13 -3.69 -11.54
C ARG A 36 5.40 -4.05 -10.26
N LEU A 37 4.65 -3.10 -9.68
CA LEU A 37 3.85 -3.32 -8.46
C LEU A 37 2.54 -4.06 -8.76
N PHE A 38 2.10 -4.07 -10.02
CA PHE A 38 0.86 -4.69 -10.47
C PHE A 38 -0.36 -4.08 -9.74
N PHE A 39 -1.08 -4.83 -8.90
CA PHE A 39 -2.33 -4.38 -8.27
C PHE A 39 -2.22 -4.13 -6.75
N ARG A 40 -1.00 -4.05 -6.18
CA ARG A 40 -0.82 -3.85 -4.74
C ARG A 40 0.33 -2.90 -4.44
N GLY A 41 0.01 -1.81 -3.78
CA GLY A 41 0.99 -0.84 -3.30
C GLY A 41 1.40 0.22 -4.32
N ASP A 42 0.90 0.16 -5.52
CA ASP A 42 1.05 1.16 -6.56
C ASP A 42 0.42 2.49 -6.13
N GLU A 43 -0.75 2.46 -5.48
CA GLU A 43 -1.38 3.64 -4.87
C GLU A 43 -0.48 4.32 -3.83
N VAL A 44 0.22 3.54 -3.01
CA VAL A 44 1.15 4.09 -2.01
C VAL A 44 2.34 4.75 -2.69
N ASP A 45 2.87 4.15 -3.76
CA ASP A 45 3.99 4.72 -4.51
C ASP A 45 3.59 6.02 -5.21
N VAL A 46 2.46 6.05 -5.92
CA VAL A 46 1.94 7.26 -6.57
C VAL A 46 1.66 8.35 -5.55
N HIS A 47 0.99 8.05 -4.44
CA HIS A 47 0.73 9.01 -3.37
C HIS A 47 2.03 9.64 -2.83
N ARG A 48 3.07 8.84 -2.63
CA ARG A 48 4.38 9.34 -2.19
C ARG A 48 5.02 10.28 -3.22
N ARG A 49 4.88 9.96 -4.50
CA ARG A 49 5.40 10.83 -5.59
C ARG A 49 4.61 12.13 -5.65
N LEU A 50 3.29 12.11 -5.49
CA LEU A 50 2.44 13.29 -5.39
C LEU A 50 2.88 14.20 -4.23
N VAL A 51 3.02 13.64 -3.03
CA VAL A 51 3.46 14.41 -1.86
C VAL A 51 4.84 15.06 -2.08
N ARG A 52 5.74 14.36 -2.76
CA ARG A 52 7.11 14.86 -3.01
C ARG A 52 7.20 15.89 -4.11
N SER A 53 6.31 15.83 -5.10
CA SER A 53 6.31 16.75 -6.24
C SER A 53 5.77 18.14 -5.90
N GLY A 54 5.05 18.27 -4.78
CA GLY A 54 4.36 19.51 -4.42
C GLY A 54 3.11 19.79 -5.25
N VAL A 55 2.71 18.88 -6.14
CA VAL A 55 1.44 18.99 -6.87
C VAL A 55 0.28 19.00 -5.88
N ARG A 56 -0.65 19.93 -6.05
CA ARG A 56 -1.87 19.95 -5.24
C ARG A 56 -2.79 18.79 -5.63
N PHE A 57 -3.24 18.05 -4.64
CA PHE A 57 -4.19 16.97 -4.79
C PHE A 57 -5.11 16.90 -3.58
N GLY A 58 -6.24 16.24 -3.72
CA GLY A 58 -7.20 16.07 -2.63
C GLY A 58 -8.33 15.13 -3.00
N THR A 59 -9.20 14.84 -2.04
CA THR A 59 -10.41 14.06 -2.23
C THR A 59 -11.60 14.98 -2.42
N CYS A 60 -12.35 14.78 -3.53
CA CYS A 60 -13.61 15.46 -3.74
C CYS A 60 -14.68 14.87 -2.82
N LEU A 61 -15.20 15.67 -1.89
CA LEU A 61 -16.17 15.22 -0.88
C LEU A 61 -17.56 14.92 -1.46
N ARG A 62 -17.89 15.48 -2.63
CA ARG A 62 -19.14 15.19 -3.34
C ARG A 62 -19.10 13.95 -4.20
N ALA A 63 -17.90 13.42 -4.51
CA ALA A 63 -17.76 12.23 -5.30
C ALA A 63 -17.72 11.00 -4.41
N GLY A 64 -18.69 10.11 -4.57
CA GLY A 64 -18.75 8.83 -3.87
C GLY A 64 -18.60 7.66 -4.82
N TYR A 65 -18.02 6.57 -4.35
CA TYR A 65 -17.99 5.30 -5.06
C TYR A 65 -18.22 4.14 -4.09
N LEU A 66 -18.76 3.05 -4.59
CA LEU A 66 -18.91 1.81 -3.83
C LEU A 66 -17.74 0.89 -4.16
N HIS A 67 -17.03 0.46 -3.13
CA HIS A 67 -15.91 -0.48 -3.25
C HIS A 67 -16.15 -1.66 -2.32
N PRO A 68 -15.88 -2.91 -2.77
CA PRO A 68 -15.95 -4.07 -1.90
C PRO A 68 -15.07 -3.89 -0.68
N ASP A 69 -15.61 -4.26 0.49
CA ASP A 69 -14.86 -4.19 1.73
C ASP A 69 -13.66 -5.16 1.71
N GLY A 70 -12.46 -4.62 1.88
CA GLY A 70 -11.21 -5.36 1.99
C GLY A 70 -10.84 -5.75 3.43
N SER A 71 -11.72 -5.52 4.41
CA SER A 71 -11.45 -5.77 5.83
C SER A 71 -11.10 -7.23 6.14
N ALA A 72 -11.66 -8.17 5.37
CA ALA A 72 -11.39 -9.60 5.51
C ALA A 72 -9.90 -9.99 5.34
N GLU A 73 -9.09 -9.14 4.73
CA GLU A 73 -7.64 -9.38 4.59
C GLU A 73 -6.84 -8.98 5.84
N PHE A 74 -7.46 -8.24 6.77
CA PHE A 74 -6.80 -7.76 7.98
C PHE A 74 -7.10 -8.69 9.16
N ARG A 75 -6.06 -9.30 9.71
CA ARG A 75 -6.15 -10.19 10.86
C ARG A 75 -5.79 -9.44 12.14
N PRO A 76 -6.64 -9.48 13.18
CA PRO A 76 -6.33 -8.87 14.45
C PRO A 76 -5.17 -9.60 15.14
N ILE A 77 -4.29 -8.84 15.76
CA ILE A 77 -3.18 -9.33 16.60
C ILE A 77 -3.16 -8.55 17.93
N LEU A 78 -2.48 -9.10 18.92
CA LEU A 78 -2.36 -8.48 20.24
C LEU A 78 -3.73 -8.12 20.86
N GLY A 79 -4.69 -9.05 20.81
CA GLY A 79 -6.03 -8.82 21.35
C GLY A 79 -6.83 -7.75 20.60
N GLY A 80 -6.58 -7.56 19.29
CA GLY A 80 -7.27 -6.58 18.46
C GLY A 80 -6.66 -5.17 18.49
N ARG A 81 -5.61 -4.94 19.27
CA ARG A 81 -4.94 -3.63 19.34
C ARG A 81 -4.21 -3.25 18.06
N MET A 82 -3.84 -4.24 17.27
CA MET A 82 -3.17 -4.05 15.98
C MET A 82 -3.74 -5.05 14.97
N HIS A 83 -3.47 -4.79 13.68
CA HIS A 83 -3.85 -5.68 12.60
C HIS A 83 -2.65 -5.96 11.70
N THR A 84 -2.59 -7.16 11.15
CA THR A 84 -1.65 -7.52 10.10
C THR A 84 -2.41 -7.89 8.84
N GLN A 85 -1.86 -7.64 7.68
CA GLN A 85 -2.48 -7.96 6.41
C GLN A 85 -2.10 -9.38 5.98
N TYR A 86 -3.10 -10.25 5.90
CA TYR A 86 -2.95 -11.64 5.47
C TYR A 86 -4.05 -11.99 4.45
N PRO A 87 -3.82 -11.73 3.15
CA PRO A 87 -4.75 -12.15 2.11
C PRO A 87 -4.83 -13.68 2.03
N ASP A 88 -6.05 -14.23 1.96
CA ASP A 88 -6.25 -15.69 1.86
C ASP A 88 -5.83 -16.22 0.49
N ASN A 89 -5.99 -15.42 -0.56
CA ASN A 89 -5.54 -15.75 -1.91
C ASN A 89 -4.01 -15.65 -2.01
N GLU A 90 -3.36 -16.72 -2.45
CA GLU A 90 -1.90 -16.83 -2.55
C GLU A 90 -1.29 -15.78 -3.49
N THR A 91 -1.93 -15.53 -4.63
CA THR A 91 -1.46 -14.52 -5.58
C THR A 91 -1.51 -13.12 -4.98
N LYS A 92 -2.62 -12.78 -4.29
CA LYS A 92 -2.73 -11.51 -3.56
C LYS A 92 -1.67 -11.41 -2.46
N ARG A 93 -1.46 -12.49 -1.70
CA ARG A 93 -0.47 -12.55 -0.63
C ARG A 93 0.95 -12.37 -1.16
N PHE A 94 1.28 -13.04 -2.28
CA PHE A 94 2.56 -12.88 -2.96
C PHE A 94 2.84 -11.41 -3.30
N PHE A 95 1.94 -10.75 -4.01
CA PHE A 95 2.12 -9.35 -4.41
C PHE A 95 2.14 -8.41 -3.20
N THR A 96 1.27 -8.63 -2.22
CA THR A 96 1.24 -7.84 -0.99
C THR A 96 2.60 -7.85 -0.28
N TYR A 97 3.18 -9.02 -0.06
CA TYR A 97 4.43 -9.14 0.70
C TYR A 97 5.64 -8.67 -0.11
N ARG A 98 5.71 -9.02 -1.40
CA ARG A 98 6.78 -8.57 -2.29
C ARG A 98 6.79 -7.04 -2.42
N ASN A 99 5.65 -6.47 -2.77
CA ASN A 99 5.56 -5.03 -3.04
C ASN A 99 5.76 -4.22 -1.74
N ARG A 100 5.24 -4.71 -0.63
CA ARG A 100 5.49 -4.10 0.67
C ARG A 100 6.98 -4.13 1.05
N GLY A 101 7.70 -5.19 0.67
CA GLY A 101 9.16 -5.26 0.81
C GLY A 101 9.88 -4.17 0.04
N TYR A 102 9.45 -3.88 -1.18
CA TYR A 102 9.95 -2.76 -1.99
C TYR A 102 9.61 -1.41 -1.35
N LEU A 103 8.33 -1.16 -1.06
CA LEU A 103 7.88 0.11 -0.50
C LEU A 103 8.58 0.45 0.83
N MET A 104 8.70 -0.53 1.73
CA MET A 104 9.37 -0.34 3.02
C MET A 104 10.89 -0.14 2.89
N SER A 105 11.48 -0.42 1.72
CA SER A 105 12.88 -0.09 1.45
C SER A 105 13.09 1.36 1.02
N GLN A 106 12.01 2.05 0.64
CA GLN A 106 12.06 3.42 0.14
C GLN A 106 12.30 4.44 1.26
N PRO A 107 12.96 5.56 0.97
CA PRO A 107 13.17 6.63 1.95
C PRO A 107 11.84 7.09 2.59
N GLY A 108 11.86 7.33 3.90
CA GLY A 108 10.68 7.75 4.67
C GLY A 108 9.79 6.61 5.16
N LEU A 109 9.72 5.45 4.47
CA LEU A 109 8.98 4.28 4.93
C LEU A 109 9.83 3.31 5.75
N ARG A 110 11.16 3.39 5.67
CA ARG A 110 12.09 2.51 6.43
C ARG A 110 11.86 2.56 7.95
N ARG A 111 11.42 3.69 8.47
CA ARG A 111 11.09 3.86 9.90
C ARG A 111 9.98 2.92 10.37
N LEU A 112 9.15 2.41 9.46
CA LEU A 112 8.07 1.48 9.78
C LEU A 112 8.54 0.02 9.83
N LEU A 113 9.78 -0.28 9.44
CA LEU A 113 10.32 -1.64 9.39
C LEU A 113 10.24 -2.39 10.74
N PRO A 114 10.64 -1.81 11.88
CA PRO A 114 10.55 -2.52 13.16
C PRO A 114 9.12 -2.95 13.48
N GLN A 115 8.16 -2.07 13.22
CA GLN A 115 6.74 -2.35 13.43
C GLN A 115 6.25 -3.48 12.52
N GLU A 116 6.70 -3.51 11.26
CA GLU A 116 6.38 -4.59 10.32
C GLU A 116 6.90 -5.95 10.82
N TYR A 117 8.16 -6.00 11.23
CA TYR A 117 8.73 -7.23 11.76
C TYR A 117 8.02 -7.69 13.03
N ALA A 118 7.69 -6.78 13.92
CA ALA A 118 6.95 -7.09 15.14
C ALA A 118 5.56 -7.64 14.84
N ARG A 119 4.80 -7.01 13.91
CA ARG A 119 3.46 -7.45 13.51
C ARG A 119 3.46 -8.85 12.91
N PHE A 120 4.29 -9.06 11.89
CA PHE A 120 4.32 -10.34 11.17
C PHE A 120 5.01 -11.42 11.98
N GLY A 121 6.04 -11.09 12.77
CA GLY A 121 6.65 -12.00 13.72
C GLY A 121 5.64 -12.49 14.75
N TRP A 122 4.88 -11.58 15.37
CA TRP A 122 3.83 -11.95 16.31
C TRP A 122 2.77 -12.82 15.64
N TYR A 123 2.25 -12.39 14.50
CA TYR A 123 1.21 -13.13 13.78
C TYR A 123 1.63 -14.56 13.46
N PHE A 124 2.76 -14.72 12.77
CA PHE A 124 3.18 -16.05 12.33
C PHE A 124 3.73 -16.92 13.46
N LEU A 125 4.61 -16.38 14.31
CA LEU A 125 5.35 -17.20 15.26
C LEU A 125 4.58 -17.44 16.57
N VAL A 126 3.81 -16.44 17.03
CA VAL A 126 3.08 -16.53 18.29
C VAL A 126 1.63 -16.97 18.07
N GLN A 127 0.90 -16.27 17.21
CA GLN A 127 -0.54 -16.49 17.03
C GLN A 127 -0.84 -17.71 16.16
N GLN A 128 -0.18 -17.85 15.01
CA GLN A 128 -0.41 -18.96 14.08
C GLN A 128 0.51 -20.16 14.33
N ARG A 129 1.60 -19.99 15.07
CA ARG A 129 2.65 -20.99 15.28
C ARG A 129 3.17 -21.58 13.96
N ASP A 130 3.27 -20.72 12.94
CA ASP A 130 3.67 -21.07 11.57
C ASP A 130 5.03 -20.44 11.20
N PRO A 131 6.14 -21.07 11.57
CA PRO A 131 7.47 -20.60 11.19
C PRO A 131 7.74 -20.70 9.68
N LYS A 132 7.01 -21.60 8.97
CA LYS A 132 7.14 -21.71 7.50
C LYS A 132 6.51 -20.49 6.82
N GLY A 133 5.33 -20.08 7.23
CA GLY A 133 4.70 -18.84 6.76
C GLY A 133 5.52 -17.60 7.04
N PHE A 134 6.17 -17.52 8.22
CA PHE A 134 7.09 -16.44 8.52
C PHE A 134 8.30 -16.41 7.59
N ARG A 135 8.90 -17.56 7.30
CA ARG A 135 10.02 -17.69 6.36
C ARG A 135 9.62 -17.27 4.95
N GLU A 136 8.43 -17.68 4.51
CA GLU A 136 7.89 -17.31 3.20
C GLU A 136 7.64 -15.80 3.11
N TRP A 137 7.04 -15.20 4.13
CA TRP A 137 6.89 -13.74 4.22
C TRP A 137 8.23 -13.02 4.11
N MET A 138 9.26 -13.49 4.83
CA MET A 138 10.62 -12.95 4.77
C MET A 138 11.23 -13.07 3.38
N ARG A 139 11.03 -14.22 2.72
CA ARG A 139 11.51 -14.49 1.35
C ARG A 139 10.88 -13.52 0.35
N LEU A 140 9.56 -13.41 0.34
CA LEU A 140 8.81 -12.56 -0.58
C LEU A 140 9.17 -11.08 -0.36
N ARG A 141 9.21 -10.67 0.88
CA ARG A 141 9.64 -9.33 1.24
C ARG A 141 11.07 -9.04 0.79
N GLY A 142 11.96 -10.04 0.89
CA GLY A 142 13.34 -9.96 0.40
C GLY A 142 13.42 -9.77 -1.11
N LEU A 143 12.52 -10.38 -1.90
CA LEU A 143 12.43 -10.14 -3.35
C LEU A 143 12.12 -8.68 -3.65
N GLY A 144 11.10 -8.13 -3.01
CA GLY A 144 10.73 -6.73 -3.21
C GLY A 144 11.85 -5.76 -2.82
N ARG A 145 12.52 -5.97 -1.68
CA ARG A 145 13.67 -5.15 -1.26
C ARG A 145 14.82 -5.14 -2.26
N ARG A 146 14.99 -6.26 -2.99
CA ARG A 146 16.03 -6.41 -4.02
C ARG A 146 15.50 -6.06 -5.41
N GLU A 147 14.34 -5.48 -5.52
CA GLU A 147 13.66 -5.10 -6.77
C GLU A 147 13.51 -6.27 -7.76
N ARG A 148 13.34 -7.49 -7.24
CA ARG A 148 13.05 -8.67 -8.04
C ARG A 148 11.54 -8.82 -8.20
N PHE A 149 11.02 -8.30 -9.31
CA PHE A 149 9.59 -8.25 -9.61
C PHE A 149 9.10 -9.45 -10.44
N SER A 150 9.58 -10.66 -10.10
CA SER A 150 9.05 -11.89 -10.68
C SER A 150 7.55 -12.06 -10.41
N ARG A 151 6.87 -12.77 -11.30
CA ARG A 151 5.48 -13.21 -11.07
C ARG A 151 5.47 -14.51 -10.26
N PRO A 152 4.36 -14.85 -9.54
CA PRO A 152 4.19 -16.19 -8.98
C PRO A 152 4.15 -17.20 -10.13
N GLN A 153 4.81 -18.32 -9.92
CA GLN A 153 4.73 -19.50 -10.81
C GLN A 153 3.46 -20.26 -10.53
#